data_3c864c27e3e48789dd4aaa633d13a17b
#
_entry.id   3c864c27e3e48789dd4aaa633d13a17b
#
_cell.length_a   1.000
_cell.length_b   1.000
_cell.length_c   1.000
_cell.angle_alpha   90.00
_cell.angle_beta   90.00
_cell.angle_gamma   90.00
#
_symmetry.space_group_name_H-M   'P 1'
#
loop_
_entity.id
_entity.type
_entity.pdbx_description
1 polymer ?
#
loop_
_entity_poly.entity_id
_entity_poly.type
_entity_poly.pdbx_seq_one_letter_code
_entity_poly.pdbx_strand_id
1 'polypeptide(L)'
;MTLRFVMIVLPNGQKECLITNLPANKFPPETLKKLYCIRWKIETSFRLIKYSANLLEFHSKKIEFLQQEIWAKMIFYSFSTTITQHLRYKRDRGKYQYKPNMTNALQMCKDYLRNAKTPNDVEGHILMEMTPIRDGRSFKRDKSRHQSVFTTFRHN
;
A
#
# COMPACT_ATOMS: atom_id res chain seq x y z
N MET A 1 25.26 16.25 15.68
CA MET A 1 24.62 15.07 15.08
C MET A 1 25.50 14.57 13.95
N THR A 2 25.95 13.31 14.01
CA THR A 2 26.82 12.73 12.96
C THR A 2 25.95 12.00 11.93
N LEU A 3 26.11 12.36 10.67
CA LEU A 3 25.45 11.69 9.54
C LEU A 3 26.46 10.86 8.78
N ARG A 4 26.03 9.71 8.27
CA ARG A 4 26.81 8.87 7.36
C ARG A 4 26.08 8.64 6.05
N PHE A 5 26.84 8.50 4.99
CA PHE A 5 26.39 8.20 3.65
C PHE A 5 26.65 6.71 3.37
N VAL A 6 25.65 5.98 2.94
CA VAL A 6 25.75 4.55 2.70
C VAL A 6 25.20 4.23 1.31
N MET A 7 26.08 3.75 0.42
CA MET A 7 25.67 3.27 -0.89
C MET A 7 25.05 1.88 -0.78
N ILE A 8 23.85 1.71 -1.32
CA ILE A 8 23.19 0.42 -1.45
C ILE A 8 22.88 0.11 -2.91
N VAL A 9 22.82 -1.18 -3.24
CA VAL A 9 22.38 -1.62 -4.56
C VAL A 9 20.99 -2.26 -4.41
N LEU A 10 20.01 -1.70 -5.10
CA LEU A 10 18.64 -2.21 -5.12
C LEU A 10 18.53 -3.51 -5.94
N PRO A 11 17.45 -4.30 -5.78
CA PRO A 11 17.26 -5.55 -6.54
C PRO A 11 17.26 -5.39 -8.06
N ASN A 12 16.93 -4.19 -8.56
CA ASN A 12 16.96 -3.83 -9.98
C ASN A 12 18.35 -3.38 -10.47
N GLY A 13 19.40 -3.47 -9.63
CA GLY A 13 20.76 -3.04 -9.94
C GLY A 13 21.02 -1.55 -9.77
N GLN A 14 20.01 -0.75 -9.45
CA GLN A 14 20.14 0.69 -9.25
C GLN A 14 20.89 0.99 -7.94
N LYS A 15 21.83 1.95 -8.01
CA LYS A 15 22.57 2.41 -6.82
C LYS A 15 21.83 3.58 -6.18
N GLU A 16 21.67 3.49 -4.86
CA GLU A 16 21.04 4.53 -4.04
C GLU A 16 21.97 4.93 -2.91
N CYS A 17 22.05 6.23 -2.63
CA CYS A 17 22.80 6.77 -1.50
C CYS A 17 21.87 7.10 -0.36
N LEU A 18 21.97 6.36 0.74
CA LEU A 18 21.20 6.60 1.94
C LEU A 18 21.99 7.51 2.90
N ILE A 19 21.30 8.52 3.43
CA ILE A 19 21.82 9.38 4.50
C ILE A 19 21.14 8.96 5.79
N THR A 20 21.94 8.65 6.83
CA THR A 20 21.40 8.15 8.10
C THR A 20 22.26 8.57 9.28
N ASN A 21 21.64 8.71 10.45
CA ASN A 21 22.29 8.89 11.74
C ASN A 21 22.37 7.57 12.53
N LEU A 22 21.89 6.47 12.00
CA LEU A 22 21.93 5.17 12.66
C LEU A 22 23.38 4.66 12.79
N PRO A 23 23.78 4.12 13.94
CA PRO A 23 25.15 3.68 14.20
C PRO A 23 25.54 2.47 13.32
N ALA A 24 26.77 2.50 12.78
CA ALA A 24 27.24 1.52 11.80
C ALA A 24 27.32 0.09 12.34
N ASN A 25 27.67 -0.05 13.62
CA ASN A 25 27.79 -1.35 14.30
C ASN A 25 26.46 -2.09 14.44
N LYS A 26 25.35 -1.37 14.62
CA LYS A 26 24.00 -1.95 14.72
C LYS A 26 23.26 -2.01 13.40
N PHE A 27 23.59 -1.13 12.46
CA PHE A 27 22.90 -1.00 11.16
C PHE A 27 23.91 -1.05 10.01
N PRO A 28 24.45 -2.23 9.67
CA PRO A 28 25.29 -2.41 8.50
C PRO A 28 24.50 -2.12 7.20
N PRO A 29 25.16 -1.92 6.04
CA PRO A 29 24.50 -1.58 4.78
C PRO A 29 23.36 -2.53 4.39
N GLU A 30 23.49 -3.82 4.64
CA GLU A 30 22.45 -4.82 4.35
C GLU A 30 21.18 -4.63 5.18
N THR A 31 21.34 -4.25 6.46
CA THR A 31 20.21 -3.93 7.33
C THR A 31 19.53 -2.64 6.89
N LEU A 32 20.29 -1.62 6.51
CA LEU A 32 19.77 -0.37 5.97
C LEU A 32 19.03 -0.59 4.66
N LYS A 33 19.51 -1.46 3.78
CA LYS A 33 18.82 -1.84 2.56
C LYS A 33 17.45 -2.44 2.87
N LYS A 34 17.35 -3.35 3.84
CA LYS A 34 16.06 -3.92 4.28
C LYS A 34 15.12 -2.84 4.83
N LEU A 35 15.61 -1.95 5.67
CA LEU A 35 14.82 -0.83 6.21
C LEU A 35 14.32 0.10 5.09
N TYR A 36 15.19 0.41 4.14
CA TYR A 36 14.82 1.22 2.98
C TYR A 36 13.71 0.55 2.13
N CYS A 37 13.82 -0.74 1.87
CA CYS A 37 12.78 -1.47 1.16
C CYS A 37 11.43 -1.51 1.92
N ILE A 38 11.47 -1.55 3.27
CA ILE A 38 10.25 -1.46 4.09
C ILE A 38 9.61 -0.09 3.96
N ARG A 39 10.41 0.99 3.93
CA ARG A 39 9.92 2.37 3.74
C ARG A 39 9.10 2.52 2.43
N TRP A 40 9.51 1.84 1.35
CA TRP A 40 8.78 1.87 0.08
C TRP A 40 7.33 1.37 0.16
N LYS A 41 6.99 0.61 1.19
CA LYS A 41 5.59 0.19 1.42
C LYS A 41 4.67 1.38 1.67
N ILE A 42 5.18 2.48 2.22
CA ILE A 42 4.41 3.72 2.42
C ILE A 42 3.91 4.27 1.07
N GLU A 43 4.76 4.27 0.04
CA GLU A 43 4.36 4.76 -1.29
C GLU A 43 3.29 3.87 -1.93
N THR A 44 3.37 2.56 -1.73
CA THR A 44 2.31 1.63 -2.13
C THR A 44 1.02 1.88 -1.36
N SER A 45 1.10 2.18 -0.06
CA SER A 45 -0.04 2.53 0.78
C SER A 45 -0.71 3.81 0.29
N PHE A 46 0.04 4.86 -0.02
CA PHE A 46 -0.51 6.08 -0.59
C PHE A 46 -1.25 5.83 -1.91
N ARG A 47 -0.73 4.96 -2.76
CA ARG A 47 -1.41 4.58 -3.99
C ARG A 47 -2.74 3.87 -3.72
N LEU A 48 -2.77 2.94 -2.77
CA LEU A 48 -3.99 2.25 -2.37
C LEU A 48 -5.02 3.20 -1.77
N ILE A 49 -4.61 4.11 -0.90
CA ILE A 49 -5.48 5.12 -0.30
C ILE A 49 -6.05 6.04 -1.39
N LYS A 50 -5.21 6.52 -2.31
CA LYS A 50 -5.63 7.43 -3.37
C LYS A 50 -6.64 6.79 -4.33
N TYR A 51 -6.36 5.59 -4.80
CA TYR A 51 -7.13 5.00 -5.90
C TYR A 51 -8.13 3.94 -5.42
N SER A 52 -7.76 3.06 -4.47
CA SER A 52 -8.65 1.99 -4.04
C SER A 52 -9.60 2.43 -2.93
N ALA A 53 -9.17 3.34 -2.05
CA ALA A 53 -10.03 3.96 -1.05
C ALA A 53 -10.64 5.30 -1.50
N ASN A 54 -10.46 5.69 -2.78
CA ASN A 54 -11.01 6.88 -3.41
C ASN A 54 -10.69 8.20 -2.69
N LEU A 55 -9.47 8.36 -2.15
CA LEU A 55 -9.09 9.58 -1.43
C LEU A 55 -9.09 10.84 -2.32
N LEU A 56 -9.08 10.67 -3.65
CA LEU A 56 -9.08 11.79 -4.59
C LEU A 56 -10.46 12.34 -4.93
N GLU A 57 -11.53 11.66 -4.50
CA GLU A 57 -12.91 12.06 -4.73
C GLU A 57 -13.52 12.59 -3.44
N PHE A 58 -13.96 13.83 -3.44
CA PHE A 58 -14.58 14.49 -2.29
C PHE A 58 -16.00 14.93 -2.60
N HIS A 59 -16.86 14.93 -1.56
CA HIS A 59 -18.26 15.35 -1.67
C HIS A 59 -18.44 16.84 -1.32
N SER A 60 -17.56 17.39 -0.49
CA SER A 60 -17.64 18.77 -0.05
C SER A 60 -16.40 19.57 -0.39
N LYS A 61 -16.57 20.88 -0.52
CA LYS A 61 -15.48 21.86 -0.69
C LYS A 61 -15.12 22.55 0.63
N LYS A 62 -15.91 22.39 1.70
CA LYS A 62 -15.63 22.97 3.02
C LYS A 62 -14.52 22.17 3.72
N ILE A 63 -13.59 22.89 4.33
CA ILE A 63 -12.38 22.31 4.92
C ILE A 63 -12.70 21.26 6.00
N GLU A 64 -13.67 21.55 6.87
CA GLU A 64 -14.08 20.67 7.96
C GLU A 64 -14.59 19.32 7.44
N PHE A 65 -15.40 19.34 6.40
CA PHE A 65 -15.92 18.11 5.78
C PHE A 65 -14.87 17.37 4.97
N LEU A 66 -13.95 18.09 4.31
CA LEU A 66 -12.79 17.46 3.66
C LEU A 66 -11.93 16.69 4.67
N GLN A 67 -11.67 17.30 5.83
CA GLN A 67 -10.92 16.64 6.89
C GLN A 67 -11.64 15.38 7.40
N GLN A 68 -12.95 15.45 7.62
CA GLN A 68 -13.74 14.29 8.02
C GLN A 68 -13.67 13.16 6.98
N GLU A 69 -13.81 13.48 5.68
CA GLU A 69 -13.71 12.50 4.61
C GLU A 69 -12.31 11.87 4.54
N ILE A 70 -11.25 12.65 4.71
CA ILE A 70 -9.87 12.15 4.74
C ILE A 70 -9.69 11.18 5.90
N TRP A 71 -10.08 11.56 7.11
CA TRP A 71 -9.97 10.72 8.28
C TRP A 71 -10.79 9.43 8.15
N ALA A 72 -12.03 9.52 7.67
CA ALA A 72 -12.88 8.35 7.44
C ALA A 72 -12.21 7.36 6.46
N LYS A 73 -11.64 7.84 5.36
CA LYS A 73 -10.93 7.00 4.38
C LYS A 73 -9.64 6.40 4.94
N MET A 74 -8.92 7.13 5.79
CA MET A 74 -7.73 6.61 6.47
C MET A 74 -8.07 5.54 7.51
N ILE A 75 -9.14 5.74 8.29
CA ILE A 75 -9.64 4.75 9.25
C ILE A 75 -10.09 3.49 8.50
N PHE A 76 -10.85 3.64 7.43
CA PHE A 76 -11.27 2.53 6.59
C PHE A 76 -10.09 1.75 6.01
N TYR A 77 -9.07 2.44 5.51
CA TYR A 77 -7.85 1.81 5.01
C TYR A 77 -7.12 1.05 6.11
N SER A 78 -6.98 1.65 7.30
CA SER A 78 -6.33 1.01 8.46
C SER A 78 -7.09 -0.23 8.91
N PHE A 79 -8.41 -0.16 9.00
CA PHE A 79 -9.29 -1.29 9.31
C PHE A 79 -9.09 -2.43 8.30
N SER A 80 -9.19 -2.15 7.01
CA SER A 80 -9.05 -3.16 5.96
C SER A 80 -7.65 -3.79 5.91
N THR A 81 -6.60 -3.00 6.14
CA THR A 81 -5.23 -3.51 6.23
C THR A 81 -5.03 -4.39 7.46
N THR A 82 -5.62 -4.04 8.59
CA THR A 82 -5.56 -4.84 9.81
C THR A 82 -6.19 -6.22 9.59
N ILE A 83 -7.39 -6.29 9.03
CA ILE A 83 -8.02 -7.57 8.66
C ILE A 83 -7.09 -8.37 7.74
N THR A 84 -6.61 -7.75 6.67
CA THR A 84 -5.76 -8.43 5.67
C THR A 84 -4.45 -8.95 6.26
N GLN A 85 -3.86 -8.25 7.23
CA GLN A 85 -2.63 -8.67 7.91
C GLN A 85 -2.83 -9.85 8.87
N HIS A 86 -4.03 -9.99 9.44
CA HIS A 86 -4.36 -11.08 10.36
C HIS A 86 -4.82 -12.35 9.64
N LEU A 87 -5.02 -12.29 8.33
CA LEU A 87 -5.41 -13.46 7.54
C LEU A 87 -4.36 -14.58 7.66
N ARG A 88 -4.83 -15.78 8.02
CA ARG A 88 -4.02 -17.00 8.02
C ARG A 88 -4.22 -17.74 6.72
N TYR A 89 -3.17 -17.85 5.92
CA TYR A 89 -3.20 -18.56 4.64
C TYR A 89 -1.85 -19.18 4.30
N LYS A 90 -1.91 -20.24 3.50
CA LYS A 90 -0.69 -20.86 2.94
C LYS A 90 -0.20 -19.99 1.77
N ARG A 91 1.02 -19.44 1.90
CA ARG A 91 1.60 -18.58 0.86
C ARG A 91 2.01 -19.35 -0.38
N ASP A 92 2.51 -20.56 -0.20
CA ASP A 92 3.01 -21.39 -1.31
C ASP A 92 1.87 -22.21 -1.91
N ARG A 93 1.56 -21.94 -3.18
CA ARG A 93 0.60 -22.69 -3.98
C ARG A 93 1.28 -23.11 -5.29
N GLY A 94 2.09 -24.16 -5.25
CA GLY A 94 2.86 -24.64 -6.39
C GLY A 94 4.04 -23.73 -6.77
N LYS A 95 4.08 -23.25 -8.02
CA LYS A 95 5.20 -22.47 -8.58
C LYS A 95 5.39 -21.08 -7.98
N TYR A 96 4.33 -20.48 -7.43
CA TYR A 96 4.34 -19.08 -6.97
C TYR A 96 3.91 -18.96 -5.51
N GLN A 97 4.46 -17.96 -4.84
CA GLN A 97 3.92 -17.47 -3.59
C GLN A 97 2.76 -16.53 -3.87
N TYR A 98 1.74 -16.56 -3.02
CA TYR A 98 0.53 -15.76 -3.15
C TYR A 98 0.36 -14.80 -1.98
N LYS A 99 -0.31 -13.69 -2.24
CA LYS A 99 -0.71 -12.70 -1.24
C LYS A 99 -2.13 -12.22 -1.52
N PRO A 100 -2.85 -11.71 -0.51
CA PRO A 100 -4.15 -11.09 -0.72
C PRO A 100 -4.07 -9.94 -1.73
N ASN A 101 -5.09 -9.83 -2.56
CA ASN A 101 -5.27 -8.68 -3.44
C ASN A 101 -5.83 -7.51 -2.62
N MET A 102 -4.98 -6.53 -2.29
CA MET A 102 -5.36 -5.40 -1.43
C MET A 102 -6.50 -4.55 -2.00
N THR A 103 -6.60 -4.40 -3.32
CA THR A 103 -7.70 -3.64 -3.95
C THR A 103 -9.03 -4.34 -3.73
N ASN A 104 -9.07 -5.66 -3.94
CA ASN A 104 -10.28 -6.46 -3.72
C ASN A 104 -10.61 -6.57 -2.24
N ALA A 105 -9.59 -6.72 -1.37
CA ALA A 105 -9.79 -6.72 0.08
C ALA A 105 -10.44 -5.42 0.58
N LEU A 106 -9.99 -4.27 0.09
CA LEU A 106 -10.61 -2.97 0.38
C LEU A 106 -12.07 -2.93 -0.10
N GLN A 107 -12.35 -3.43 -1.32
CA GLN A 107 -13.71 -3.46 -1.83
C GLN A 107 -14.62 -4.36 -0.98
N MET A 108 -14.16 -5.56 -0.63
CA MET A 108 -14.90 -6.50 0.23
C MET A 108 -15.18 -5.93 1.62
N CYS A 109 -14.19 -5.28 2.24
CA CYS A 109 -14.38 -4.58 3.52
C CYS A 109 -15.39 -3.43 3.40
N LYS A 110 -15.38 -2.70 2.29
CA LYS A 110 -16.34 -1.62 2.01
C LYS A 110 -17.76 -2.16 1.87
N ASP A 111 -17.94 -3.25 1.14
CA ASP A 111 -19.25 -3.86 0.93
C ASP A 111 -19.79 -4.46 2.23
N TYR A 112 -18.92 -5.05 3.06
CA TYR A 112 -19.28 -5.52 4.40
C TYR A 112 -19.77 -4.38 5.30
N LEU A 113 -19.07 -3.24 5.34
CA LEU A 113 -19.48 -2.09 6.15
C LEU A 113 -20.76 -1.42 5.65
N ARG A 114 -21.04 -1.50 4.34
CA ARG A 114 -22.26 -0.92 3.73
C ARG A 114 -23.49 -1.83 3.89
N ASN A 115 -23.30 -3.12 3.81
CA ASN A 115 -24.37 -4.11 3.77
C ASN A 115 -24.30 -5.00 5.02
N ALA A 116 -25.10 -4.71 6.03
CA ALA A 116 -25.23 -5.58 7.21
C ALA A 116 -25.70 -7.02 6.87
N LYS A 117 -26.07 -7.31 5.61
CA LYS A 117 -26.55 -8.61 5.11
C LYS A 117 -25.52 -9.40 4.31
N THR A 118 -24.28 -8.90 4.16
CA THR A 118 -23.23 -9.69 3.50
C THR A 118 -22.79 -10.85 4.38
N PRO A 119 -22.31 -11.96 3.76
CA PRO A 119 -21.85 -13.13 4.50
C PRO A 119 -20.86 -12.73 5.60
N ASN A 120 -20.97 -13.35 6.77
CA ASN A 120 -20.11 -13.09 7.93
C ASN A 120 -18.62 -13.44 7.70
N ASP A 121 -18.27 -13.97 6.53
CA ASP A 121 -16.93 -14.44 6.20
C ASP A 121 -16.22 -13.52 5.17
N VAL A 122 -15.92 -12.29 5.58
CA VAL A 122 -15.09 -11.35 4.78
C VAL A 122 -13.71 -11.93 4.54
N GLU A 123 -13.15 -12.63 5.53
CA GLU A 123 -11.81 -13.21 5.46
C GLU A 123 -11.75 -14.31 4.39
N GLY A 124 -12.73 -15.21 4.36
CA GLY A 124 -12.83 -16.25 3.34
C GLY A 124 -12.95 -15.68 1.93
N HIS A 125 -13.74 -14.63 1.74
CA HIS A 125 -13.85 -13.95 0.44
C HIS A 125 -12.54 -13.30 -0.01
N ILE A 126 -11.81 -12.65 0.90
CA ILE A 126 -10.49 -12.07 0.58
C ILE A 126 -9.52 -13.19 0.17
N LEU A 127 -9.60 -14.37 0.80
CA LEU A 127 -8.73 -15.51 0.51
C LEU A 127 -9.04 -16.21 -0.82
N MET A 128 -10.23 -16.04 -1.36
CA MET A 128 -10.57 -16.54 -2.71
C MET A 128 -9.83 -15.77 -3.80
N GLU A 129 -9.53 -14.49 -3.59
CA GLU A 129 -8.92 -13.60 -4.57
C GLU A 129 -7.46 -13.26 -4.25
N MET A 130 -6.60 -14.27 -4.32
CA MET A 130 -5.17 -14.12 -4.08
C MET A 130 -4.41 -13.77 -5.36
N THR A 131 -3.39 -12.93 -5.23
CA THR A 131 -2.51 -12.58 -6.36
C THR A 131 -1.14 -13.25 -6.22
N PRO A 132 -0.56 -13.81 -7.31
CA PRO A 132 0.77 -14.38 -7.27
C PRO A 132 1.84 -13.28 -7.09
N ILE A 133 2.82 -13.55 -6.24
CA ILE A 133 4.02 -12.72 -6.11
C ILE A 133 4.96 -13.12 -7.24
N ARG A 134 5.32 -12.16 -8.08
CA ARG A 134 6.25 -12.37 -9.20
C ARG A 134 7.45 -11.45 -8.97
N ASP A 135 8.53 -12.03 -8.50
CA ASP A 135 9.77 -11.32 -8.26
C ASP A 135 10.42 -10.88 -9.58
N GLY A 136 11.09 -9.73 -9.53
CA GLY A 136 11.83 -9.20 -10.68
C GLY A 136 10.97 -8.61 -11.81
N ARG A 137 9.63 -8.55 -11.67
CA ARG A 137 8.77 -7.95 -12.68
C ARG A 137 8.85 -6.43 -12.60
N SER A 138 9.54 -5.82 -13.55
CA SER A 138 9.56 -4.37 -13.74
C SER A 138 8.98 -4.01 -15.10
N PHE A 139 8.22 -2.91 -15.16
CA PHE A 139 7.73 -2.34 -16.41
C PHE A 139 8.38 -0.98 -16.60
N LYS A 140 8.92 -0.73 -17.79
CA LYS A 140 9.32 0.64 -18.18
C LYS A 140 8.10 1.54 -18.05
N ARG A 141 8.23 2.62 -17.26
CA ARG A 141 7.21 3.67 -17.24
C ARG A 141 7.26 4.42 -18.56
N ASP A 142 6.13 4.56 -19.20
CA ASP A 142 5.97 5.49 -20.29
C ASP A 142 6.02 6.92 -19.71
N LYS A 143 7.14 7.62 -19.96
CA LYS A 143 7.36 8.97 -19.45
C LYS A 143 6.44 10.01 -20.13
N SER A 144 5.82 9.67 -21.27
CA SER A 144 4.93 10.57 -22.00
C SER A 144 3.53 10.68 -21.35
N ARG A 145 3.13 9.74 -20.51
CA ARG A 145 1.86 9.79 -19.77
C ARG A 145 2.02 10.55 -18.45
N HIS A 146 2.05 11.86 -18.52
CA HIS A 146 1.71 12.69 -17.36
C HIS A 146 0.20 12.57 -17.11
N GLN A 147 -0.20 11.58 -16.34
CA GLN A 147 -1.53 11.60 -15.73
C GLN A 147 -1.50 12.68 -14.65
N SER A 148 -2.04 13.84 -14.98
CA SER A 148 -2.39 14.85 -14.00
C SER A 148 -3.47 14.23 -13.09
N VAL A 149 -3.08 13.90 -11.87
CA VAL A 149 -4.02 13.39 -10.86
C VAL A 149 -4.75 14.60 -10.30
N PHE A 150 -5.91 14.91 -10.86
CA PHE A 150 -6.76 15.97 -10.32
C PHE A 150 -7.60 15.41 -9.18
N THR A 151 -7.68 16.16 -8.09
CA THR A 151 -8.69 15.97 -7.08
C THR A 151 -10.05 16.32 -7.69
N THR A 152 -10.99 15.40 -7.66
CA THR A 152 -12.32 15.62 -8.20
C THR A 152 -13.33 15.79 -7.06
N PHE A 153 -14.22 16.77 -7.21
CA PHE A 153 -15.38 16.92 -6.34
C PHE A 153 -16.58 16.31 -7.07
N ARG A 154 -17.34 15.46 -6.38
CA ARG A 154 -18.59 14.95 -6.94
C ARG A 154 -19.59 16.09 -6.98
N HIS A 155 -20.12 16.35 -8.15
CA HIS A 155 -21.33 17.19 -8.31
C HIS A 155 -22.53 16.30 -7.97
N ASN A 156 -23.34 16.74 -7.03
CA ASN A 156 -24.67 16.16 -6.78
C ASN A 156 -25.62 16.58 -7.89
#